data_b9cb42f62fbf2e0cfc6d1960ee5069af
#
_entry.id   b9cb42f62fbf2e0cfc6d1960ee5069af
#
_cell.length_a   1.000
_cell.length_b   1.000
_cell.length_c   1.000
_cell.angle_alpha   90.00
_cell.angle_beta   90.00
_cell.angle_gamma   90.00
#
_symmetry.space_group_name_H-M   'P 1'
#
loop_
_entity.id
_entity.type
_entity.pdbx_description
1 polymer ?
#
loop_
_entity_poly.entity_id
_entity_poly.type
_entity_poly.pdbx_seq_one_letter_code
_entity_poly.pdbx_strand_id
1 'polypeptide(L)'
;MVSHRHLSMKSALALSLAIAAVPAASAATLELTLQDQARQRAIPIELSLPAAPCTKAPCPVALLSAGYGIGYKEYRFLVEELNRSGWLVVSVDHQLPTDAKLDRNEDVAPQLKTMRRRGVANLRFVQDSLSKSHPGYDWRHVTLIGHSLGGDISAERASEGDPTITRVVTLDNRRGALPRTAAVKVLSIRASDTQADPGVLPDAQEQKQYGACIVKLPGARHNDMYDGGPAELKAAIAKATQAFLVKNACEAAP
;
A
#
# COMPACT_ATOMS: atom_id res chain seq x y z
N MET A 1 -82.04 -26.16 19.08
CA MET A 1 -80.99 -25.18 19.55
C MET A 1 -79.71 -25.51 18.92
N VAL A 2 -79.34 -24.77 17.86
CA VAL A 2 -78.04 -24.93 17.12
C VAL A 2 -77.18 -23.72 17.36
N SER A 3 -76.05 -23.89 18.06
CA SER A 3 -75.13 -22.84 18.41
C SER A 3 -74.11 -22.61 17.31
N HIS A 4 -74.12 -21.46 16.63
CA HIS A 4 -73.11 -21.02 15.66
C HIS A 4 -71.92 -20.40 16.39
N ARG A 5 -70.77 -21.04 16.32
CA ARG A 5 -69.50 -20.45 16.73
C ARG A 5 -68.90 -19.68 15.56
N HIS A 6 -68.78 -18.36 15.71
CA HIS A 6 -68.01 -17.50 14.82
C HIS A 6 -66.49 -17.70 15.03
N LEU A 7 -65.77 -18.17 14.01
CA LEU A 7 -64.30 -18.13 13.97
C LEU A 7 -63.85 -16.76 13.47
N SER A 8 -63.18 -16.03 14.32
CA SER A 8 -62.54 -14.77 13.95
C SER A 8 -61.13 -15.05 13.40
N MET A 9 -60.95 -14.86 12.11
CA MET A 9 -59.67 -14.90 11.45
C MET A 9 -58.89 -13.61 11.65
N LYS A 10 -57.84 -13.62 12.48
CA LYS A 10 -56.90 -12.51 12.63
C LYS A 10 -55.87 -12.57 11.48
N SER A 11 -56.01 -11.65 10.54
CA SER A 11 -54.99 -11.46 9.47
C SER A 11 -53.75 -10.79 10.06
N ALA A 12 -52.62 -11.51 10.07
CA ALA A 12 -51.35 -10.95 10.44
C ALA A 12 -50.74 -10.27 9.19
N LEU A 13 -50.60 -8.96 9.23
CA LEU A 13 -49.95 -8.16 8.20
C LEU A 13 -48.43 -8.28 8.39
N ALA A 14 -47.74 -9.03 7.53
CA ALA A 14 -46.28 -9.11 7.52
C ALA A 14 -45.69 -7.85 6.84
N LEU A 15 -45.08 -6.99 7.63
CA LEU A 15 -44.39 -5.81 7.15
C LEU A 15 -42.97 -6.24 6.63
N SER A 16 -42.81 -6.35 5.32
CA SER A 16 -41.53 -6.65 4.69
C SER A 16 -40.67 -5.38 4.70
N LEU A 17 -39.61 -5.38 5.52
CA LEU A 17 -38.59 -4.32 5.54
C LEU A 17 -37.67 -4.53 4.37
N ALA A 18 -37.82 -3.76 3.27
CA ALA A 18 -36.89 -3.72 2.18
C ALA A 18 -35.62 -2.95 2.61
N ILE A 19 -34.54 -3.66 2.88
CA ILE A 19 -33.22 -3.06 3.10
C ILE A 19 -32.72 -2.59 1.74
N ALA A 20 -32.79 -1.29 1.48
CA ALA A 20 -32.16 -0.69 0.31
C ALA A 20 -30.63 -0.80 0.48
N ALA A 21 -29.98 -1.56 -0.40
CA ALA A 21 -28.52 -1.59 -0.49
C ALA A 21 -28.04 -0.18 -0.91
N VAL A 22 -27.40 0.53 0.00
CA VAL A 22 -26.70 1.78 -0.33
C VAL A 22 -25.53 1.41 -1.22
N PRO A 23 -25.41 1.94 -2.46
CA PRO A 23 -24.27 1.66 -3.30
C PRO A 23 -23.01 2.11 -2.56
N ALA A 24 -22.00 1.24 -2.50
CA ALA A 24 -20.70 1.60 -1.95
C ALA A 24 -20.14 2.78 -2.78
N ALA A 25 -19.85 3.89 -2.13
CA ALA A 25 -19.22 5.02 -2.78
C ALA A 25 -17.90 4.57 -3.38
N SER A 26 -17.71 4.76 -4.68
CA SER A 26 -16.42 4.51 -5.33
C SER A 26 -15.43 5.58 -4.87
N ALA A 27 -14.21 5.16 -4.52
CA ALA A 27 -13.15 6.10 -4.21
C ALA A 27 -12.88 6.99 -5.42
N ALA A 28 -12.85 8.30 -5.21
CA ALA A 28 -12.49 9.23 -6.26
C ALA A 28 -10.98 9.22 -6.49
N THR A 29 -10.54 9.20 -7.75
CA THR A 29 -9.13 9.28 -8.13
C THR A 29 -8.86 10.57 -8.86
N LEU A 30 -7.68 11.17 -8.64
CA LEU A 30 -7.22 12.38 -9.28
C LEU A 30 -5.80 12.17 -9.79
N GLU A 31 -5.61 12.29 -11.10
CA GLU A 31 -4.28 12.23 -11.72
C GLU A 31 -3.67 13.62 -11.77
N LEU A 32 -2.46 13.73 -11.26
CA LEU A 32 -1.69 14.98 -11.22
C LEU A 32 -0.26 14.74 -11.69
N THR A 33 0.37 15.79 -12.17
CA THR A 33 1.81 15.81 -12.40
C THR A 33 2.45 16.92 -11.59
N LEU A 34 3.21 16.56 -10.57
CA LEU A 34 3.96 17.50 -9.77
C LEU A 34 5.25 17.87 -10.51
N GLN A 35 5.66 19.15 -10.41
CA GLN A 35 6.86 19.65 -11.07
C GLN A 35 7.95 19.95 -10.03
N ASP A 36 8.96 19.11 -9.96
CA ASP A 36 10.15 19.40 -9.16
C ASP A 36 11.09 20.30 -9.96
N GLN A 37 10.94 21.60 -9.74
CA GLN A 37 11.72 22.62 -10.46
C GLN A 37 13.21 22.50 -10.20
N ALA A 38 13.62 22.13 -8.98
CA ALA A 38 15.03 22.02 -8.62
C ALA A 38 15.74 20.88 -9.38
N ARG A 39 15.03 19.80 -9.67
CA ARG A 39 15.54 18.65 -10.45
C ARG A 39 15.07 18.64 -11.90
N GLN A 40 14.29 19.65 -12.33
CA GLN A 40 13.65 19.73 -13.65
C GLN A 40 12.92 18.43 -13.99
N ARG A 41 12.16 17.90 -13.02
CA ARG A 41 11.51 16.60 -13.14
C ARG A 41 10.01 16.67 -12.93
N ALA A 42 9.28 16.19 -13.93
CA ALA A 42 7.86 15.87 -13.78
C ALA A 42 7.72 14.56 -12.97
N ILE A 43 6.77 14.54 -12.03
CA ILE A 43 6.46 13.36 -11.22
C ILE A 43 4.96 13.11 -11.33
N PRO A 44 4.52 12.20 -12.22
CA PRO A 44 3.13 11.80 -12.30
C PRO A 44 2.73 11.06 -11.02
N ILE A 45 1.54 11.37 -10.52
CA ILE A 45 0.95 10.70 -9.35
C ILE A 45 -0.54 10.45 -9.59
N GLU A 46 -1.07 9.45 -8.92
CA GLU A 46 -2.51 9.26 -8.76
C GLU A 46 -2.86 9.38 -7.27
N LEU A 47 -3.73 10.33 -6.93
CA LEU A 47 -4.34 10.43 -5.61
C LEU A 47 -5.64 9.63 -5.62
N SER A 48 -5.71 8.61 -4.77
CA SER A 48 -6.92 7.85 -4.52
C SER A 48 -7.49 8.23 -3.17
N LEU A 49 -8.62 8.93 -3.18
CA LEU A 49 -9.23 9.48 -1.98
C LEU A 49 -9.94 8.37 -1.17
N PRO A 50 -10.07 8.53 0.16
CA PRO A 50 -10.87 7.61 0.96
C PRO A 50 -12.29 7.46 0.40
N ALA A 51 -12.80 6.23 0.34
CA ALA A 51 -14.17 5.95 -0.10
C ALA A 51 -15.22 6.47 0.88
N ALA A 52 -14.85 6.65 2.14
CA ALA A 52 -15.66 7.25 3.20
C ALA A 52 -14.76 8.12 4.09
N PRO A 53 -15.33 9.07 4.84
CA PRO A 53 -14.58 9.81 5.86
C PRO A 53 -13.85 8.83 6.77
N CYS A 54 -12.58 9.08 7.06
CA CYS A 54 -11.83 8.25 8.00
C CYS A 54 -12.45 8.35 9.41
N THR A 55 -12.42 7.23 10.12
CA THR A 55 -13.04 7.14 11.45
C THR A 55 -12.35 8.02 12.49
N LYS A 56 -11.10 8.44 12.23
CA LYS A 56 -10.31 9.31 13.09
C LYS A 56 -9.49 10.28 12.23
N ALA A 57 -9.80 11.57 12.31
CA ALA A 57 -9.05 12.61 11.62
C ALA A 57 -7.74 12.94 12.38
N PRO A 58 -6.66 13.32 11.66
CA PRO A 58 -6.54 13.36 10.20
C PRO A 58 -6.47 11.97 9.57
N CYS A 59 -6.97 11.83 8.34
CA CYS A 59 -6.96 10.55 7.62
C CYS A 59 -5.53 10.09 7.33
N PRO A 60 -5.23 8.80 7.50
CA PRO A 60 -3.90 8.27 7.25
C PRO A 60 -3.50 8.33 5.77
N VAL A 61 -2.20 8.41 5.53
CA VAL A 61 -1.60 8.54 4.20
C VAL A 61 -0.69 7.37 3.89
N ALA A 62 -0.80 6.82 2.67
CA ALA A 62 0.16 5.88 2.11
C ALA A 62 0.73 6.43 0.79
N LEU A 63 2.06 6.36 0.61
CA LEU A 63 2.74 6.56 -0.66
C LEU A 63 3.10 5.19 -1.24
N LEU A 64 2.64 4.92 -2.46
CA LEU A 64 2.80 3.63 -3.13
C LEU A 64 3.77 3.74 -4.30
N SER A 65 4.74 2.83 -4.35
CA SER A 65 5.81 2.74 -5.35
C SER A 65 5.75 1.42 -6.10
N ALA A 66 5.62 1.47 -7.41
CA ALA A 66 5.54 0.29 -8.28
C ALA A 66 6.89 -0.42 -8.46
N GLY A 67 6.83 -1.70 -8.86
CA GLY A 67 7.98 -2.45 -9.34
C GLY A 67 8.52 -1.93 -10.69
N TYR A 68 9.78 -2.27 -11.01
CA TYR A 68 10.35 -1.89 -12.30
C TYR A 68 9.56 -2.48 -13.47
N GLY A 69 9.17 -1.63 -14.41
CA GLY A 69 8.40 -2.02 -15.59
C GLY A 69 6.92 -2.30 -15.35
N ILE A 70 6.42 -2.09 -14.12
CA ILE A 70 5.00 -2.17 -13.77
C ILE A 70 4.46 -0.74 -13.62
N GLY A 71 3.30 -0.47 -14.21
CA GLY A 71 2.66 0.84 -14.09
C GLY A 71 2.32 1.20 -12.64
N TYR A 72 2.51 2.46 -12.26
CA TYR A 72 2.26 2.93 -10.90
C TYR A 72 0.79 2.81 -10.46
N LYS A 73 -0.13 2.59 -11.38
CA LYS A 73 -1.57 2.38 -11.15
C LYS A 73 -1.96 0.89 -11.06
N GLU A 74 -1.02 -0.03 -11.22
CA GLU A 74 -1.27 -1.48 -11.32
C GLU A 74 -1.28 -2.19 -9.94
N TYR A 75 -1.78 -1.49 -8.90
CA TYR A 75 -1.94 -2.00 -7.53
C TYR A 75 -3.30 -1.66 -6.96
N ARG A 76 -4.35 -1.64 -7.81
CA ARG A 76 -5.72 -1.25 -7.44
C ARG A 76 -6.28 -2.09 -6.31
N PHE A 77 -5.98 -3.40 -6.30
CA PHE A 77 -6.43 -4.29 -5.23
C PHE A 77 -6.03 -3.79 -3.84
N LEU A 78 -4.84 -3.21 -3.71
CA LEU A 78 -4.32 -2.69 -2.44
C LEU A 78 -4.80 -1.25 -2.18
N VAL A 79 -4.83 -0.42 -3.23
CA VAL A 79 -5.36 0.95 -3.15
C VAL A 79 -6.81 0.96 -2.70
N GLU A 80 -7.66 0.13 -3.32
CA GLU A 80 -9.08 0.03 -2.98
C GLU A 80 -9.32 -0.47 -1.55
N GLU A 81 -8.50 -1.44 -1.07
CA GLU A 81 -8.57 -1.92 0.31
C GLU A 81 -8.25 -0.81 1.31
N LEU A 82 -7.20 -0.03 1.04
CA LEU A 82 -6.80 1.10 1.87
C LEU A 82 -7.83 2.23 1.83
N ASN A 83 -8.36 2.57 0.66
CA ASN A 83 -9.40 3.60 0.53
C ASN A 83 -10.68 3.21 1.30
N ARG A 84 -11.09 1.93 1.26
CA ARG A 84 -12.22 1.43 2.08
C ARG A 84 -11.97 1.57 3.58
N SER A 85 -10.71 1.54 3.98
CA SER A 85 -10.26 1.72 5.36
C SER A 85 -9.98 3.19 5.73
N GLY A 86 -10.34 4.15 4.86
CA GLY A 86 -10.23 5.58 5.13
C GLY A 86 -8.86 6.20 4.83
N TRP A 87 -7.99 5.51 4.07
CA TRP A 87 -6.66 6.02 3.71
C TRP A 87 -6.70 6.87 2.45
N LEU A 88 -5.91 7.95 2.43
CA LEU A 88 -5.44 8.56 1.21
C LEU A 88 -4.27 7.72 0.68
N VAL A 89 -4.34 7.27 -0.57
CA VAL A 89 -3.24 6.56 -1.23
C VAL A 89 -2.73 7.41 -2.38
N VAL A 90 -1.42 7.60 -2.44
CA VAL A 90 -0.73 8.32 -3.51
C VAL A 90 0.18 7.34 -4.24
N SER A 91 -0.22 6.91 -5.42
CA SER A 91 0.61 6.10 -6.31
C SER A 91 1.57 7.00 -7.08
N VAL A 92 2.87 6.73 -7.00
CA VAL A 92 3.93 7.59 -7.55
C VAL A 92 4.64 6.93 -8.72
N ASP A 93 4.68 7.61 -9.87
CA ASP A 93 5.49 7.17 -11.00
C ASP A 93 6.96 7.59 -10.82
N HIS A 94 7.83 6.62 -10.66
CA HIS A 94 9.27 6.83 -10.54
C HIS A 94 10.01 6.74 -11.85
N GLN A 95 9.35 6.29 -12.93
CA GLN A 95 9.98 5.95 -14.20
C GLN A 95 9.29 6.64 -15.37
N LEU A 96 9.84 7.76 -15.80
CA LEU A 96 9.36 8.45 -16.99
C LEU A 96 9.80 7.72 -18.26
N PRO A 97 9.06 7.87 -19.37
CA PRO A 97 9.49 7.32 -20.68
C PRO A 97 10.86 7.81 -21.13
N THR A 98 11.28 8.99 -20.65
CA THR A 98 12.59 9.60 -20.94
C THR A 98 13.73 9.11 -20.04
N ASP A 99 13.43 8.38 -18.97
CA ASP A 99 14.47 7.82 -18.12
C ASP A 99 15.20 6.65 -18.80
N ALA A 100 16.50 6.52 -18.52
CA ALA A 100 17.28 5.38 -18.98
C ALA A 100 16.64 4.07 -18.48
N LYS A 101 16.40 3.16 -19.41
CA LYS A 101 15.93 1.81 -19.09
C LYS A 101 17.07 0.99 -18.50
N LEU A 102 16.71 -0.04 -17.74
CA LEU A 102 17.68 -1.00 -17.21
C LEU A 102 18.31 -1.78 -18.37
N ASP A 103 19.62 -1.61 -18.55
CA ASP A 103 20.40 -2.43 -19.49
C ASP A 103 20.91 -3.67 -18.75
N ARG A 104 20.41 -4.84 -19.17
CA ARG A 104 20.78 -6.13 -18.57
C ARG A 104 22.10 -6.71 -19.12
N ASN A 105 22.69 -6.08 -20.14
CA ASN A 105 24.01 -6.44 -20.64
C ASN A 105 25.14 -5.79 -19.83
N GLU A 106 24.80 -4.78 -19.02
CA GLU A 106 25.70 -4.07 -18.13
C GLU A 106 25.47 -4.47 -16.67
N ASP A 107 26.35 -4.02 -15.77
CA ASP A 107 26.12 -4.22 -14.34
C ASP A 107 24.84 -3.50 -13.90
N VAL A 108 23.86 -4.29 -13.45
CA VAL A 108 22.56 -3.77 -13.04
C VAL A 108 22.58 -3.08 -11.66
N ALA A 109 23.58 -3.37 -10.82
CA ALA A 109 23.60 -2.87 -9.44
C ALA A 109 23.72 -1.33 -9.37
N PRO A 110 24.64 -0.65 -10.08
CA PRO A 110 24.73 0.80 -10.10
C PRO A 110 23.50 1.46 -10.75
N GLN A 111 22.93 0.82 -11.78
CA GLN A 111 21.72 1.31 -12.44
C GLN A 111 20.53 1.33 -11.48
N LEU A 112 20.30 0.21 -10.77
CA LEU A 112 19.24 0.10 -9.76
C LEU A 112 19.47 1.06 -8.59
N LYS A 113 20.72 1.28 -8.17
CA LYS A 113 21.06 2.28 -7.14
C LYS A 113 20.67 3.69 -7.58
N THR A 114 20.92 4.04 -8.83
CA THR A 114 20.50 5.33 -9.42
C THR A 114 18.99 5.47 -9.44
N MET A 115 18.26 4.41 -9.86
CA MET A 115 16.80 4.40 -9.87
C MET A 115 16.23 4.55 -8.45
N ARG A 116 16.78 3.85 -7.45
CA ARG A 116 16.36 3.98 -6.04
C ARG A 116 16.55 5.41 -5.51
N ARG A 117 17.75 6.00 -5.70
CA ARG A 117 18.01 7.38 -5.27
C ARG A 117 17.03 8.37 -5.88
N ARG A 118 16.71 8.23 -7.17
CA ARG A 118 15.71 9.03 -7.86
C ARG A 118 14.33 8.83 -7.25
N GLY A 119 13.94 7.59 -6.99
CA GLY A 119 12.67 7.25 -6.36
C GLY A 119 12.52 7.82 -4.96
N VAL A 120 13.55 7.73 -4.13
CA VAL A 120 13.60 8.34 -2.79
C VAL A 120 13.41 9.84 -2.87
N ALA A 121 14.10 10.52 -3.78
CA ALA A 121 13.93 11.95 -3.99
C ALA A 121 12.51 12.32 -4.48
N ASN A 122 11.90 11.47 -5.33
CA ASN A 122 10.51 11.67 -5.73
C ASN A 122 9.54 11.54 -4.53
N LEU A 123 9.70 10.53 -3.67
CA LEU A 123 8.86 10.37 -2.48
C LEU A 123 8.94 11.56 -1.53
N ARG A 124 10.15 12.10 -1.29
CA ARG A 124 10.32 13.32 -0.48
C ARG A 124 9.56 14.49 -1.09
N PHE A 125 9.77 14.75 -2.38
CA PHE A 125 9.14 15.88 -3.06
C PHE A 125 7.61 15.75 -3.09
N VAL A 126 7.08 14.56 -3.34
CA VAL A 126 5.63 14.28 -3.33
C VAL A 126 5.05 14.54 -1.94
N GLN A 127 5.69 14.01 -0.89
CA GLN A 127 5.26 14.21 0.50
C GLN A 127 5.26 15.71 0.86
N ASP A 128 6.35 16.43 0.57
CA ASP A 128 6.49 17.85 0.85
C ASP A 128 5.48 18.72 0.10
N SER A 129 5.19 18.37 -1.14
CA SER A 129 4.24 19.11 -1.98
C SER A 129 2.80 18.88 -1.52
N LEU A 130 2.44 17.63 -1.29
CA LEU A 130 1.06 17.27 -0.93
C LEU A 130 0.72 17.62 0.52
N SER A 131 1.66 17.60 1.44
CA SER A 131 1.43 18.05 2.81
C SER A 131 1.02 19.53 2.89
N LYS A 132 1.51 20.36 1.96
CA LYS A 132 1.15 21.77 1.86
C LYS A 132 -0.20 21.98 1.18
N SER A 133 -0.48 21.23 0.11
CA SER A 133 -1.70 21.40 -0.68
C SER A 133 -2.91 20.62 -0.13
N HIS A 134 -2.68 19.57 0.67
CA HIS A 134 -3.68 18.69 1.28
C HIS A 134 -3.47 18.53 2.79
N PRO A 135 -3.46 19.62 3.58
CA PRO A 135 -3.10 19.58 5.00
C PRO A 135 -4.08 18.82 5.90
N GLY A 136 -5.24 18.44 5.38
CA GLY A 136 -6.27 17.68 6.11
C GLY A 136 -5.95 16.20 6.35
N TYR A 137 -4.82 15.70 5.80
CA TYR A 137 -4.36 14.32 5.96
C TYR A 137 -3.17 14.21 6.91
N ASP A 138 -2.91 13.00 7.42
CA ASP A 138 -1.83 12.77 8.41
C ASP A 138 -0.44 12.60 7.73
N TRP A 139 0.14 13.71 7.34
CA TRP A 139 1.49 13.77 6.77
C TRP A 139 2.61 13.61 7.82
N ARG A 140 2.25 13.51 9.10
CA ARG A 140 3.21 13.26 10.18
C ARG A 140 3.40 11.78 10.50
N HIS A 141 2.54 10.91 9.98
CA HIS A 141 2.61 9.46 10.17
C HIS A 141 2.41 8.73 8.85
N VAL A 142 3.27 9.01 7.87
CA VAL A 142 3.19 8.45 6.53
C VAL A 142 3.60 6.98 6.53
N THR A 143 2.85 6.19 5.77
CA THR A 143 3.19 4.81 5.44
C THR A 143 3.75 4.75 4.02
N LEU A 144 4.89 4.08 3.85
CA LEU A 144 5.44 3.77 2.53
C LEU A 144 5.07 2.35 2.15
N ILE A 145 4.63 2.16 0.91
CA ILE A 145 4.30 0.83 0.37
C ILE A 145 5.02 0.67 -0.95
N GLY A 146 5.65 -0.48 -1.20
CA GLY A 146 6.30 -0.66 -2.48
C GLY A 146 6.56 -2.11 -2.85
N HIS A 147 6.53 -2.38 -4.15
CA HIS A 147 6.83 -3.70 -4.72
C HIS A 147 8.21 -3.69 -5.40
N SER A 148 9.01 -4.75 -5.21
CA SER A 148 10.29 -4.93 -5.92
C SER A 148 11.18 -3.68 -5.82
N LEU A 149 11.53 -3.02 -6.94
CA LEU A 149 12.26 -1.76 -6.95
C LEU A 149 11.54 -0.66 -6.13
N GLY A 150 10.21 -0.58 -6.19
CA GLY A 150 9.42 0.32 -5.37
C GLY A 150 9.52 -0.01 -3.88
N GLY A 151 9.63 -1.30 -3.55
CA GLY A 151 9.91 -1.78 -2.19
C GLY A 151 11.31 -1.38 -1.71
N ASP A 152 12.32 -1.47 -2.59
CA ASP A 152 13.67 -1.01 -2.32
C ASP A 152 13.71 0.51 -2.07
N ILE A 153 12.96 1.30 -2.88
CA ILE A 153 12.81 2.76 -2.72
C ILE A 153 12.15 3.08 -1.37
N SER A 154 11.07 2.40 -1.05
CA SER A 154 10.33 2.59 0.20
C SER A 154 11.18 2.25 1.43
N ALA A 155 11.94 1.15 1.38
CA ALA A 155 12.83 0.74 2.46
C ALA A 155 13.99 1.75 2.65
N GLU A 156 14.62 2.21 1.56
CA GLU A 156 15.70 3.20 1.60
C GLU A 156 15.18 4.53 2.16
N ARG A 157 14.02 5.02 1.71
CA ARG A 157 13.39 6.23 2.22
C ARG A 157 13.04 6.12 3.72
N ALA A 158 12.53 4.97 4.15
CA ALA A 158 12.18 4.73 5.55
C ALA A 158 13.41 4.64 6.48
N SER A 159 14.59 4.34 5.91
CA SER A 159 15.86 4.22 6.65
C SER A 159 16.60 5.54 6.82
N GLU A 160 16.08 6.66 6.28
CA GLU A 160 16.75 7.98 6.35
C GLU A 160 16.58 8.68 7.70
N GLY A 161 15.77 8.13 8.62
CA GLY A 161 15.54 8.71 9.93
C GLY A 161 14.55 9.89 9.94
N ASP A 162 13.76 10.06 8.88
CA ASP A 162 12.68 11.06 8.86
C ASP A 162 11.56 10.64 9.83
N PRO A 163 11.28 11.42 10.88
CA PRO A 163 10.30 11.07 11.90
C PRO A 163 8.86 11.01 11.39
N THR A 164 8.59 11.56 10.21
CA THR A 164 7.26 11.49 9.60
C THR A 164 6.98 10.15 8.91
N ILE A 165 8.01 9.33 8.65
CA ILE A 165 7.85 8.00 8.10
C ILE A 165 7.75 7.00 9.25
N THR A 166 6.56 6.49 9.51
CA THR A 166 6.31 5.63 10.68
C THR A 166 6.08 4.17 10.35
N ARG A 167 5.80 3.86 9.09
CA ARG A 167 5.56 2.48 8.61
C ARG A 167 6.13 2.26 7.22
N VAL A 168 6.59 1.06 6.97
CA VAL A 168 6.92 0.59 5.62
C VAL A 168 6.37 -0.81 5.38
N VAL A 169 5.72 -0.99 4.24
CA VAL A 169 5.24 -2.28 3.73
C VAL A 169 5.97 -2.57 2.42
N THR A 170 6.69 -3.68 2.35
CA THR A 170 7.36 -4.09 1.11
C THR A 170 6.78 -5.39 0.57
N LEU A 171 6.51 -5.41 -0.73
CA LEU A 171 6.18 -6.60 -1.48
C LEU A 171 7.44 -7.05 -2.21
N ASP A 172 8.13 -8.00 -1.61
CA ASP A 172 9.31 -8.67 -2.12
C ASP A 172 10.45 -7.74 -2.60
N ASN A 173 10.78 -6.72 -1.79
CA ASN A 173 11.98 -5.91 -2.01
C ASN A 173 13.24 -6.78 -1.94
N ARG A 174 14.25 -6.47 -2.76
CA ARG A 174 15.41 -7.37 -2.91
C ARG A 174 16.75 -6.75 -2.57
N ARG A 175 16.89 -5.42 -2.65
CA ARG A 175 18.19 -4.71 -2.54
C ARG A 175 18.19 -3.54 -1.57
N GLY A 176 17.03 -2.92 -1.32
CA GLY A 176 16.88 -1.89 -0.31
C GLY A 176 16.81 -2.51 1.08
N ALA A 177 17.79 -2.25 1.94
CA ALA A 177 17.78 -2.75 3.31
C ALA A 177 16.58 -2.20 4.08
N LEU A 178 15.86 -3.09 4.78
CA LEU A 178 14.78 -2.69 5.65
C LEU A 178 15.30 -1.89 6.86
N PRO A 179 14.54 -0.94 7.40
CA PRO A 179 14.96 -0.16 8.57
C PRO A 179 15.33 -1.04 9.78
N ARG A 180 16.44 -0.68 10.46
CA ARG A 180 16.90 -1.29 11.71
C ARG A 180 16.63 -0.32 12.87
N THR A 181 15.34 -0.03 13.10
CA THR A 181 14.91 0.87 14.16
C THR A 181 13.49 0.54 14.61
N ALA A 182 13.20 0.72 15.90
CA ALA A 182 11.84 0.58 16.42
C ALA A 182 10.92 1.77 16.06
N ALA A 183 11.50 2.88 15.57
CA ALA A 183 10.73 4.07 15.18
C ALA A 183 9.89 3.85 13.91
N VAL A 184 10.30 2.93 13.04
CA VAL A 184 9.57 2.57 11.82
C VAL A 184 9.06 1.14 11.94
N LYS A 185 7.74 0.96 11.90
CA LYS A 185 7.14 -0.39 11.84
C LYS A 185 7.31 -0.98 10.45
N VAL A 186 7.77 -2.22 10.38
CA VAL A 186 8.13 -2.89 9.12
C VAL A 186 7.24 -4.11 8.90
N LEU A 187 6.62 -4.21 7.73
CA LEU A 187 6.07 -5.44 7.16
C LEU A 187 6.78 -5.73 5.83
N SER A 188 7.37 -6.91 5.69
CA SER A 188 7.90 -7.38 4.41
C SER A 188 7.21 -8.68 4.01
N ILE A 189 6.40 -8.61 2.96
CA ILE A 189 5.72 -9.76 2.38
C ILE A 189 6.62 -10.34 1.30
N ARG A 190 7.01 -11.63 1.46
CA ARG A 190 8.01 -12.29 0.62
C ARG A 190 7.36 -13.24 -0.37
N ALA A 191 7.79 -13.19 -1.62
CA ALA A 191 7.55 -14.25 -2.60
C ALA A 191 8.36 -15.51 -2.25
N SER A 192 7.99 -16.64 -2.85
CA SER A 192 8.68 -17.92 -2.64
C SER A 192 9.72 -18.25 -3.71
N ASP A 193 9.69 -17.56 -4.86
CA ASP A 193 10.55 -17.78 -6.02
C ASP A 193 11.77 -16.84 -6.08
N THR A 194 11.92 -15.91 -5.12
CA THR A 194 13.05 -14.97 -5.06
C THR A 194 13.69 -14.93 -3.69
N GLN A 195 14.92 -14.45 -3.66
CA GLN A 195 15.67 -14.16 -2.43
C GLN A 195 16.09 -12.69 -2.40
N ALA A 196 16.08 -12.11 -1.21
CA ALA A 196 16.69 -10.80 -0.98
C ALA A 196 18.22 -10.94 -0.92
N ASP A 197 18.92 -9.91 -1.35
CA ASP A 197 20.39 -9.84 -1.23
C ASP A 197 20.79 -9.89 0.27
N PRO A 198 22.00 -10.36 0.60
CA PRO A 198 22.48 -10.38 1.98
C PRO A 198 22.36 -9.00 2.65
N GLY A 199 21.88 -8.97 3.90
CA GLY A 199 21.72 -7.74 4.69
C GLY A 199 20.46 -6.93 4.37
N VAL A 200 19.63 -7.31 3.41
CA VAL A 200 18.36 -6.62 3.09
C VAL A 200 17.32 -6.87 4.18
N LEU A 201 17.12 -8.13 4.55
CA LEU A 201 16.19 -8.49 5.61
C LEU A 201 16.88 -8.49 6.97
N PRO A 202 16.20 -8.06 8.04
CA PRO A 202 16.68 -8.22 9.40
C PRO A 202 16.76 -9.72 9.75
N ASP A 203 17.80 -10.11 10.51
CA ASP A 203 17.89 -11.45 11.05
C ASP A 203 16.86 -11.68 12.19
N ALA A 204 16.81 -12.88 12.75
CA ALA A 204 15.82 -13.23 13.77
C ALA A 204 15.98 -12.41 15.07
N GLN A 205 17.19 -11.99 15.42
CA GLN A 205 17.47 -11.15 16.58
C GLN A 205 17.03 -9.70 16.29
N GLU A 206 17.39 -9.16 15.14
CA GLU A 206 16.99 -7.83 14.67
C GLU A 206 15.46 -7.71 14.51
N GLN A 207 14.78 -8.77 14.01
CA GLN A 207 13.32 -8.80 13.93
C GLN A 207 12.67 -8.62 15.31
N LYS A 208 13.17 -9.33 16.33
CA LYS A 208 12.69 -9.15 17.70
C LYS A 208 13.03 -7.77 18.27
N GLN A 209 14.25 -7.29 18.03
CA GLN A 209 14.74 -6.02 18.55
C GLN A 209 13.97 -4.84 17.98
N TYR A 210 13.67 -4.84 16.70
CA TYR A 210 13.05 -3.72 16.00
C TYR A 210 11.55 -3.93 15.70
N GLY A 211 11.01 -5.10 15.98
CA GLY A 211 9.62 -5.45 15.72
C GLY A 211 9.31 -5.55 14.23
N ALA A 212 10.28 -5.99 13.41
CA ALA A 212 10.08 -6.19 12.00
C ALA A 212 9.31 -7.47 11.71
N CYS A 213 8.26 -7.37 10.93
CA CYS A 213 7.40 -8.48 10.50
C CYS A 213 7.80 -8.96 9.11
N ILE A 214 8.28 -10.19 8.99
CA ILE A 214 8.64 -10.83 7.72
C ILE A 214 7.68 -11.99 7.47
N VAL A 215 6.85 -11.87 6.44
CA VAL A 215 5.82 -12.86 6.08
C VAL A 215 6.16 -13.46 4.73
N LYS A 216 6.38 -14.76 4.65
CA LYS A 216 6.56 -15.47 3.38
C LYS A 216 5.23 -16.10 2.96
N LEU A 217 4.78 -15.78 1.74
CA LEU A 217 3.58 -16.38 1.17
C LEU A 217 3.98 -17.60 0.32
N PRO A 218 3.55 -18.82 0.72
CA PRO A 218 3.84 -20.02 -0.03
C PRO A 218 3.24 -19.95 -1.44
N GLY A 219 4.02 -20.35 -2.46
CA GLY A 219 3.57 -20.34 -3.86
C GLY A 219 3.51 -18.96 -4.52
N ALA A 220 3.66 -17.87 -3.75
CA ALA A 220 3.69 -16.52 -4.31
C ALA A 220 4.92 -16.31 -5.21
N ARG A 221 4.71 -15.69 -6.35
CA ARG A 221 5.79 -15.32 -7.29
C ARG A 221 6.02 -13.82 -7.26
N HIS A 222 7.28 -13.43 -7.35
CA HIS A 222 7.70 -12.03 -7.37
C HIS A 222 6.93 -11.17 -8.37
N ASN A 223 6.85 -11.66 -9.61
CA ASN A 223 6.23 -10.90 -10.70
C ASN A 223 4.69 -10.92 -10.69
N ASP A 224 4.06 -11.58 -9.71
CA ASP A 224 2.61 -11.68 -9.60
C ASP A 224 2.04 -10.77 -8.48
N MET A 225 2.90 -10.01 -7.76
CA MET A 225 2.49 -9.18 -6.61
C MET A 225 1.91 -7.81 -7.05
N TYR A 226 1.09 -7.79 -8.10
CA TYR A 226 0.41 -6.61 -8.63
C TYR A 226 -0.97 -7.00 -9.19
N ASP A 227 -1.71 -6.09 -9.84
CA ASP A 227 -3.07 -6.36 -10.33
C ASP A 227 -3.17 -7.53 -11.32
N GLY A 228 -2.11 -7.77 -12.10
CA GLY A 228 -2.04 -8.90 -13.02
C GLY A 228 -1.84 -10.27 -12.35
N GLY A 229 -1.61 -10.33 -11.05
CA GLY A 229 -1.42 -11.57 -10.31
C GLY A 229 -2.72 -12.29 -9.94
N PRO A 230 -2.61 -13.54 -9.42
CA PRO A 230 -3.75 -14.34 -9.00
C PRO A 230 -4.59 -13.65 -7.91
N ALA A 231 -5.91 -13.86 -7.95
CA ALA A 231 -6.84 -13.24 -7.01
C ALA A 231 -6.52 -13.60 -5.54
N GLU A 232 -6.18 -14.87 -5.30
CA GLU A 232 -5.83 -15.39 -3.97
C GLU A 232 -4.57 -14.72 -3.41
N LEU A 233 -3.56 -14.49 -4.26
CA LEU A 233 -2.34 -13.79 -3.85
C LEU A 233 -2.65 -12.33 -3.50
N LYS A 234 -3.43 -11.63 -4.31
CA LYS A 234 -3.86 -10.25 -4.04
C LYS A 234 -4.64 -10.16 -2.73
N ALA A 235 -5.56 -11.09 -2.48
CA ALA A 235 -6.32 -11.15 -1.24
C ALA A 235 -5.41 -11.41 -0.02
N ALA A 236 -4.42 -12.31 -0.14
CA ALA A 236 -3.46 -12.59 0.93
C ALA A 236 -2.59 -11.37 1.24
N ILE A 237 -2.08 -10.65 0.23
CA ILE A 237 -1.31 -9.42 0.39
C ILE A 237 -2.17 -8.34 1.07
N ALA A 238 -3.39 -8.12 0.58
CA ALA A 238 -4.30 -7.13 1.14
C ALA A 238 -4.62 -7.42 2.62
N LYS A 239 -4.92 -8.68 2.95
CA LYS A 239 -5.21 -9.13 4.32
C LYS A 239 -4.01 -8.92 5.26
N ALA A 240 -2.80 -9.33 4.86
CA ALA A 240 -1.59 -9.15 5.66
C ALA A 240 -1.29 -7.66 5.88
N THR A 241 -1.43 -6.83 4.84
CA THR A 241 -1.25 -5.39 4.91
C THR A 241 -2.27 -4.74 5.86
N GLN A 242 -3.55 -5.10 5.74
CA GLN A 242 -4.62 -4.61 6.59
C GLN A 242 -4.40 -4.99 8.06
N ALA A 243 -4.06 -6.25 8.35
CA ALA A 243 -3.78 -6.72 9.71
C ALA A 243 -2.62 -5.92 10.34
N PHE A 244 -1.56 -5.69 9.58
CA PHE A 244 -0.41 -4.90 10.02
C PHE A 244 -0.78 -3.43 10.26
N LEU A 245 -1.48 -2.77 9.33
CA LEU A 245 -1.78 -1.35 9.43
C LEU A 245 -2.80 -1.01 10.52
N VAL A 246 -3.78 -1.89 10.74
CA VAL A 246 -4.88 -1.64 11.71
C VAL A 246 -4.55 -2.21 13.09
N LYS A 247 -3.99 -3.43 13.16
CA LYS A 247 -3.79 -4.17 14.42
C LYS A 247 -2.34 -4.20 14.88
N ASN A 248 -1.38 -3.71 14.07
CA ASN A 248 0.06 -3.95 14.22
C ASN A 248 0.39 -5.46 14.34
N ALA A 249 -0.43 -6.30 13.73
CA ALA A 249 -0.28 -7.75 13.80
C ALA A 249 0.66 -8.25 12.71
N CYS A 250 1.57 -9.16 13.08
CA CYS A 250 2.43 -9.89 12.16
C CYS A 250 1.73 -11.22 11.86
N GLU A 251 0.76 -11.20 10.96
CA GLU A 251 0.01 -12.39 10.58
C GLU A 251 0.40 -12.84 9.18
N ALA A 252 0.88 -14.07 9.05
CA ALA A 252 0.87 -14.75 7.77
C ALA A 252 -0.61 -14.95 7.37
N ALA A 253 -0.97 -14.65 6.12
CA ALA A 253 -2.24 -15.14 5.60
C ALA A 253 -2.20 -16.68 5.60
N PRO A 254 -3.27 -17.35 6.03
CA PRO A 254 -3.36 -18.81 6.01
C PRO A 254 -3.23 -19.39 4.62
#